data_a56f5cba5b38835e2cbaea9609165981
#
_entry.id   a56f5cba5b38835e2cbaea9609165981
#
_cell.length_a   1.000
_cell.length_b   1.000
_cell.length_c   1.000
_cell.angle_alpha   90.00
_cell.angle_beta   90.00
_cell.angle_gamma   90.00
#
_symmetry.space_group_name_H-M   'P 1'
#
loop_
_entity.id
_entity.type
_entity.pdbx_description
1 polymer ?
#
loop_
_entity_poly.entity_id
_entity_poly.type
_entity_poly.pdbx_seq_one_letter_code
_entity_poly.pdbx_strand_id
1 'polypeptide(L)'
;MHAALPNRPADGTEPTAWLDMADGQRLFLRDWPLAGARGAVLIVHGLGEHSGRYRRLAAWFNQRGYAVRGYDQRGHGKTPGRRGGLRHGDDLLEDLATVYHDYASSLPHPPLLLGHSMGGLVAARSVLDGRVAPPALLLSSPALRSWESPGMIRLARVLSRIAPNLPLRNGLDFDKLSHDRQVVADYRSDPLRHGWITPRLADFIFRDGARCIADAATLPLPTLLLVADSDGLVDPAGSRAFARKAASSGQLTTRFFSTLYHELFNEAEPGRGQVLMQLADWLGRQTLSARR
;
A
#
# COMPACT_ATOMS: atom_id res chain seq x y z
N MET A 1 27.41 1.77 -11.96
CA MET A 1 26.74 1.34 -13.21
C MET A 1 25.25 1.31 -12.91
N HIS A 2 24.48 2.30 -13.38
CA HIS A 2 23.03 2.26 -13.23
C HIS A 2 22.48 1.19 -14.19
N ALA A 3 21.90 0.12 -13.64
CA ALA A 3 21.15 -0.82 -14.44
C ALA A 3 19.92 -0.07 -15.00
N ALA A 4 19.83 0.09 -16.30
CA ALA A 4 18.64 0.64 -16.95
C ALA A 4 17.43 -0.22 -16.60
N LEU A 5 16.26 0.43 -16.32
CA LEU A 5 15.02 -0.30 -16.16
C LEU A 5 14.79 -1.23 -17.35
N PRO A 6 14.42 -2.51 -17.12
CA PRO A 6 14.19 -3.43 -18.22
C PRO A 6 13.05 -2.91 -19.11
N ASN A 7 13.26 -2.90 -20.42
CA ASN A 7 12.19 -2.64 -21.39
C ASN A 7 11.12 -3.74 -21.26
N ARG A 8 9.86 -3.37 -21.50
CA ARG A 8 8.75 -4.33 -21.52
C ARG A 8 9.08 -5.45 -22.51
N PRO A 9 9.05 -6.73 -22.11
CA PRO A 9 9.26 -7.84 -23.02
C PRO A 9 8.26 -7.82 -24.18
N ALA A 10 8.72 -8.22 -25.38
CA ALA A 10 7.90 -8.22 -26.59
C ALA A 10 6.68 -9.17 -26.50
N ASP A 11 6.70 -10.15 -25.60
CA ASP A 11 5.63 -11.12 -25.32
C ASP A 11 4.53 -10.60 -24.41
N GLY A 12 4.61 -9.33 -23.97
CA GLY A 12 3.62 -8.72 -23.08
C GLY A 12 3.71 -9.19 -21.63
N THR A 13 4.69 -10.01 -21.25
CA THR A 13 4.91 -10.42 -19.86
C THR A 13 5.39 -9.24 -19.02
N GLU A 14 5.03 -9.24 -17.74
CA GLU A 14 5.52 -8.24 -16.79
C GLU A 14 6.92 -8.64 -16.33
N PRO A 15 7.94 -7.79 -16.45
CA PRO A 15 9.26 -8.06 -15.88
C PRO A 15 9.14 -8.32 -14.38
N THR A 16 9.85 -9.34 -13.91
CA THR A 16 9.90 -9.71 -12.50
C THR A 16 11.33 -9.91 -12.05
N ALA A 17 11.61 -9.65 -10.79
CA ALA A 17 12.93 -9.82 -10.18
C ALA A 17 12.78 -10.28 -8.71
N TRP A 18 13.91 -10.57 -8.11
CA TRP A 18 14.02 -10.85 -6.69
C TRP A 18 15.00 -9.87 -6.06
N LEU A 19 14.64 -9.35 -4.89
CA LEU A 19 15.50 -8.50 -4.08
C LEU A 19 15.85 -9.24 -2.78
N ASP A 20 17.14 -9.41 -2.54
CA ASP A 20 17.63 -10.05 -1.32
C ASP A 20 17.74 -9.02 -0.20
N MET A 21 17.14 -9.34 0.95
CA MET A 21 17.14 -8.51 2.14
C MET A 21 18.29 -8.89 3.06
N ALA A 22 18.75 -7.98 3.90
CA ALA A 22 19.86 -8.18 4.81
C ALA A 22 19.66 -9.36 5.79
N ASP A 23 18.40 -9.70 6.11
CA ASP A 23 18.04 -10.83 6.99
C ASP A 23 17.90 -12.17 6.25
N GLY A 24 18.27 -12.22 4.95
CA GLY A 24 18.16 -13.40 4.10
C GLY A 24 16.76 -13.66 3.53
N GLN A 25 15.78 -12.78 3.77
CA GLN A 25 14.51 -12.83 3.07
C GLN A 25 14.70 -12.40 1.62
N ARG A 26 13.95 -13.01 0.68
CA ARG A 26 13.87 -12.54 -0.70
C ARG A 26 12.49 -12.01 -0.96
N LEU A 27 12.40 -10.83 -1.57
CA LEU A 27 11.14 -10.21 -1.97
C LEU A 27 10.94 -10.32 -3.48
N PHE A 28 9.74 -10.68 -3.89
CA PHE A 28 9.37 -10.73 -5.29
C PHE A 28 8.99 -9.33 -5.77
N LEU A 29 9.67 -8.86 -6.82
CA LEU A 29 9.41 -7.58 -7.48
C LEU A 29 8.67 -7.80 -8.79
N ARG A 30 7.81 -6.85 -9.13
CA ARG A 30 7.07 -6.81 -10.40
C ARG A 30 7.14 -5.40 -10.96
N ASP A 31 7.56 -5.29 -12.21
CA ASP A 31 7.71 -4.01 -12.90
C ASP A 31 6.71 -3.86 -14.05
N TRP A 32 6.24 -2.63 -14.22
CA TRP A 32 5.53 -2.15 -15.40
C TRP A 32 6.32 -0.96 -15.96
N PRO A 33 7.41 -1.26 -16.70
CA PRO A 33 8.32 -0.23 -17.20
C PRO A 33 7.65 0.60 -18.28
N LEU A 34 8.12 1.85 -18.43
CA LEU A 34 7.71 2.76 -19.49
C LEU A 34 8.94 3.48 -20.03
N ALA A 35 9.24 3.30 -21.32
CA ALA A 35 10.32 4.03 -21.97
C ALA A 35 9.99 5.54 -21.98
N GLY A 36 10.97 6.39 -21.63
CA GLY A 36 10.76 7.84 -21.56
C GLY A 36 9.80 8.27 -20.47
N ALA A 37 9.64 7.48 -19.41
CA ALA A 37 8.78 7.84 -18.28
C ALA A 37 9.20 9.19 -17.67
N ARG A 38 8.22 10.06 -17.40
CA ARG A 38 8.44 11.34 -16.72
C ARG A 38 8.57 11.22 -15.20
N GLY A 39 8.32 10.05 -14.65
CA GLY A 39 8.39 9.73 -13.23
C GLY A 39 8.09 8.26 -12.98
N ALA A 40 8.10 7.87 -11.71
CA ALA A 40 7.84 6.50 -11.32
C ALA A 40 6.94 6.42 -10.08
N VAL A 41 6.32 5.25 -9.84
CA VAL A 41 5.48 4.97 -8.67
C VAL A 41 5.88 3.62 -8.10
N LEU A 42 6.13 3.56 -6.79
CA LEU A 42 6.22 2.32 -6.03
C LEU A 42 4.86 2.04 -5.38
N ILE A 43 4.30 0.85 -5.61
CA ILE A 43 3.00 0.42 -5.05
C ILE A 43 3.21 -0.62 -3.95
N VAL A 44 2.58 -0.39 -2.78
CA VAL A 44 2.57 -1.28 -1.62
C VAL A 44 1.17 -1.82 -1.41
N HIS A 45 1.01 -3.13 -1.57
CA HIS A 45 -0.27 -3.83 -1.52
C HIS A 45 -0.80 -4.06 -0.10
N GLY A 46 -2.08 -4.45 0.03
CA GLY A 46 -2.77 -4.74 1.30
C GLY A 46 -2.52 -6.14 1.89
N LEU A 47 -3.19 -6.43 3.00
CA LEU A 47 -3.13 -7.73 3.67
C LEU A 47 -3.79 -8.83 2.83
N GLY A 48 -3.11 -9.97 2.70
CA GLY A 48 -3.66 -11.17 2.08
C GLY A 48 -3.70 -11.14 0.56
N GLU A 49 -3.18 -10.10 -0.08
CA GLU A 49 -3.11 -9.93 -1.53
C GLU A 49 -1.65 -9.90 -2.05
N HIS A 50 -1.40 -9.38 -3.24
CA HIS A 50 -0.07 -9.33 -3.85
C HIS A 50 0.00 -8.25 -4.96
N SER A 51 1.22 -7.90 -5.37
CA SER A 51 1.51 -6.84 -6.36
C SER A 51 0.79 -7.02 -7.72
N GLY A 52 0.56 -8.27 -8.15
CA GLY A 52 -0.07 -8.56 -9.45
C GLY A 52 -1.50 -8.01 -9.60
N ARG A 53 -2.20 -7.74 -8.48
CA ARG A 53 -3.55 -7.16 -8.50
C ARG A 53 -3.58 -5.69 -8.93
N TYR A 54 -2.42 -5.04 -8.97
CA TYR A 54 -2.30 -3.64 -9.34
C TYR A 54 -2.04 -3.40 -10.84
N ARG A 55 -2.10 -4.44 -11.68
CA ARG A 55 -1.89 -4.34 -13.13
C ARG A 55 -2.74 -3.26 -13.80
N ARG A 56 -4.02 -3.17 -13.45
CA ARG A 56 -4.94 -2.15 -14.00
C ARG A 56 -4.51 -0.73 -13.62
N LEU A 57 -4.14 -0.54 -12.35
CA LEU A 57 -3.66 0.75 -11.83
C LEU A 57 -2.31 1.11 -12.44
N ALA A 58 -1.40 0.13 -12.58
CA ALA A 58 -0.11 0.34 -13.23
C ALA A 58 -0.26 0.77 -14.70
N ALA A 59 -1.17 0.12 -15.44
CA ALA A 59 -1.49 0.53 -16.81
C ALA A 59 -2.04 1.97 -16.88
N TRP A 60 -2.88 2.36 -15.90
CA TRP A 60 -3.39 3.73 -15.79
C TRP A 60 -2.27 4.75 -15.52
N PHE A 61 -1.27 4.41 -14.69
CA PHE A 61 -0.09 5.24 -14.46
C PHE A 61 0.82 5.30 -15.69
N ASN A 62 1.04 4.17 -16.39
CA ASN A 62 1.82 4.15 -17.64
C ASN A 62 1.21 5.09 -18.70
N GLN A 63 -0.12 5.08 -18.88
CA GLN A 63 -0.82 6.01 -19.77
C GLN A 63 -0.58 7.49 -19.43
N ARG A 64 -0.17 7.76 -18.21
CA ARG A 64 0.14 9.11 -17.70
C ARG A 64 1.63 9.39 -17.57
N GLY A 65 2.46 8.55 -18.19
CA GLY A 65 3.90 8.76 -18.27
C GLY A 65 4.69 8.34 -17.03
N TYR A 66 4.14 7.47 -16.17
CA TYR A 66 4.86 6.94 -15.01
C TYR A 66 5.19 5.47 -15.19
N ALA A 67 6.44 5.10 -14.98
CA ALA A 67 6.82 3.70 -14.76
C ALA A 67 6.32 3.24 -13.38
N VAL A 68 6.06 1.95 -13.21
CA VAL A 68 5.51 1.43 -11.95
C VAL A 68 6.30 0.21 -11.50
N ARG A 69 6.58 0.13 -10.20
CA ARG A 69 7.03 -1.09 -9.50
C ARG A 69 6.05 -1.43 -8.40
N GLY A 70 5.75 -2.72 -8.24
CA GLY A 70 5.15 -3.29 -7.05
C GLY A 70 6.04 -4.39 -6.52
N TYR A 71 5.85 -4.79 -5.26
CA TYR A 71 6.52 -5.96 -4.69
C TYR A 71 5.55 -6.75 -3.84
N ASP A 72 5.79 -8.05 -3.71
CA ASP A 72 5.03 -8.89 -2.81
C ASP A 72 5.67 -8.79 -1.42
N GLN A 73 4.96 -8.21 -0.47
CA GLN A 73 5.42 -8.03 0.90
C GLN A 73 5.73 -9.39 1.56
N ARG A 74 6.56 -9.39 2.56
CA ARG A 74 6.90 -10.57 3.37
C ARG A 74 5.66 -11.37 3.76
N GLY A 75 5.66 -12.66 3.48
CA GLY A 75 4.53 -13.56 3.75
C GLY A 75 3.34 -13.42 2.81
N HIS A 76 3.50 -12.75 1.65
CA HIS A 76 2.45 -12.53 0.67
C HIS A 76 2.88 -12.92 -0.74
N GLY A 77 1.90 -13.17 -1.61
CA GLY A 77 2.11 -13.41 -3.04
C GLY A 77 3.14 -14.51 -3.32
N LYS A 78 4.14 -14.20 -4.14
CA LYS A 78 5.25 -15.09 -4.48
C LYS A 78 6.43 -14.99 -3.50
N THR A 79 6.48 -13.95 -2.65
CA THR A 79 7.49 -13.83 -1.61
C THR A 79 7.38 -15.00 -0.63
N PRO A 80 8.46 -15.78 -0.43
CA PRO A 80 8.43 -16.95 0.44
C PRO A 80 8.26 -16.58 1.91
N GLY A 81 7.86 -17.55 2.71
CA GLY A 81 7.69 -17.39 4.15
C GLY A 81 6.29 -17.76 4.64
N ARG A 82 6.08 -17.63 5.95
CA ARG A 82 4.80 -17.90 6.58
C ARG A 82 3.76 -16.85 6.14
N ARG A 83 2.62 -17.31 5.66
CA ARG A 83 1.53 -16.43 5.20
C ARG A 83 1.04 -15.52 6.34
N GLY A 84 1.05 -14.20 6.08
CA GLY A 84 0.70 -13.18 7.06
C GLY A 84 1.64 -13.16 8.28
N GLY A 85 2.89 -13.62 8.14
CA GLY A 85 3.86 -13.71 9.22
C GLY A 85 5.02 -12.72 9.09
N LEU A 86 5.56 -12.30 10.24
CA LEU A 86 6.75 -11.45 10.37
C LEU A 86 7.76 -12.12 11.30
N ARG A 87 9.05 -11.85 11.13
CA ARG A 87 10.11 -12.22 12.09
C ARG A 87 10.21 -11.20 13.21
N HIS A 88 10.19 -9.91 12.86
CA HIS A 88 10.25 -8.78 13.78
C HIS A 88 9.11 -7.79 13.53
N GLY A 89 8.84 -6.93 14.49
CA GLY A 89 7.71 -5.99 14.41
C GLY A 89 7.85 -4.91 13.33
N ASP A 90 9.06 -4.63 12.86
CA ASP A 90 9.35 -3.57 11.89
C ASP A 90 9.72 -4.11 10.50
N ASP A 91 9.66 -5.44 10.29
CA ASP A 91 10.06 -6.08 9.03
C ASP A 91 9.45 -5.40 7.79
N LEU A 92 8.15 -5.06 7.82
CA LEU A 92 7.49 -4.44 6.66
C LEU A 92 8.00 -3.02 6.38
N LEU A 93 8.42 -2.29 7.41
CA LEU A 93 8.97 -0.93 7.27
C LEU A 93 10.38 -0.98 6.71
N GLU A 94 11.20 -1.94 7.15
CA GLU A 94 12.55 -2.18 6.66
C GLU A 94 12.54 -2.70 5.22
N ASP A 95 11.63 -3.63 4.92
CA ASP A 95 11.41 -4.14 3.57
C ASP A 95 11.03 -3.01 2.61
N LEU A 96 10.05 -2.18 2.98
CA LEU A 96 9.66 -1.03 2.15
C LEU A 96 10.83 -0.07 1.93
N ALA A 97 11.58 0.28 2.98
CA ALA A 97 12.71 1.19 2.87
C ALA A 97 13.74 0.64 1.88
N THR A 98 14.10 -0.64 1.98
CA THR A 98 15.05 -1.29 1.07
C THR A 98 14.54 -1.30 -0.37
N VAL A 99 13.28 -1.73 -0.61
CA VAL A 99 12.68 -1.73 -1.95
C VAL A 99 12.60 -0.31 -2.53
N TYR A 100 12.24 0.68 -1.70
CA TYR A 100 12.14 2.08 -2.12
C TYR A 100 13.50 2.61 -2.57
N HIS A 101 14.56 2.40 -1.77
CA HIS A 101 15.90 2.89 -2.09
C HIS A 101 16.52 2.15 -3.28
N ASP A 102 16.31 0.82 -3.39
CA ASP A 102 16.69 0.05 -4.58
C ASP A 102 16.05 0.64 -5.84
N TYR A 103 14.73 0.86 -5.81
CA TYR A 103 14.04 1.41 -6.97
C TYR A 103 14.47 2.84 -7.28
N ALA A 104 14.59 3.70 -6.27
CA ALA A 104 15.02 5.08 -6.44
C ALA A 104 16.43 5.18 -7.05
N SER A 105 17.36 4.27 -6.68
CA SER A 105 18.71 4.26 -7.22
C SER A 105 18.77 3.95 -8.73
N SER A 106 17.76 3.28 -9.28
CA SER A 106 17.64 2.94 -10.71
C SER A 106 16.92 4.02 -11.54
N LEU A 107 16.47 5.12 -10.92
CA LEU A 107 15.64 6.17 -11.53
C LEU A 107 16.35 7.51 -11.52
N PRO A 108 16.08 8.41 -12.50
CA PRO A 108 16.61 9.78 -12.49
C PRO A 108 16.03 10.62 -11.33
N HIS A 109 14.83 10.31 -10.85
CA HIS A 109 14.16 10.97 -9.73
C HIS A 109 13.49 9.94 -8.83
N PRO A 110 13.40 10.19 -7.51
CA PRO A 110 12.73 9.27 -6.58
C PRO A 110 11.29 8.99 -6.98
N PRO A 111 10.80 7.74 -6.80
CA PRO A 111 9.42 7.39 -7.15
C PRO A 111 8.40 7.99 -6.16
N LEU A 112 7.20 8.27 -6.64
CA LEU A 112 6.02 8.44 -5.79
C LEU A 112 5.79 7.15 -5.00
N LEU A 113 5.24 7.25 -3.80
CA LEU A 113 4.89 6.10 -2.98
C LEU A 113 3.36 5.98 -2.88
N LEU A 114 2.81 4.84 -3.30
CA LEU A 114 1.39 4.52 -3.16
C LEU A 114 1.22 3.31 -2.27
N GLY A 115 0.39 3.43 -1.23
CA GLY A 115 0.02 2.30 -0.38
C GLY A 115 -1.49 2.14 -0.26
N HIS A 116 -1.96 0.89 -0.32
CA HIS A 116 -3.36 0.53 -0.11
C HIS A 116 -3.52 -0.30 1.16
N SER A 117 -4.55 0.00 1.98
CA SER A 117 -4.89 -0.81 3.16
C SER A 117 -3.70 -0.96 4.12
N MET A 118 -3.28 -2.20 4.44
CA MET A 118 -2.06 -2.47 5.20
C MET A 118 -0.82 -1.83 4.54
N GLY A 119 -0.70 -1.89 3.22
CA GLY A 119 0.38 -1.21 2.49
C GLY A 119 0.32 0.32 2.64
N GLY A 120 -0.89 0.89 2.79
CA GLY A 120 -1.07 2.30 3.11
C GLY A 120 -0.59 2.66 4.52
N LEU A 121 -0.81 1.78 5.51
CA LEU A 121 -0.22 1.90 6.84
C LEU A 121 1.31 1.84 6.79
N VAL A 122 1.86 0.84 6.09
CA VAL A 122 3.32 0.67 5.94
C VAL A 122 3.95 1.91 5.28
N ALA A 123 3.35 2.41 4.20
CA ALA A 123 3.81 3.61 3.51
C ALA A 123 3.75 4.87 4.39
N ALA A 124 2.61 5.10 5.06
CA ALA A 124 2.43 6.25 5.95
C ALA A 124 3.42 6.21 7.12
N ARG A 125 3.59 5.04 7.76
CA ARG A 125 4.52 4.89 8.89
C ARG A 125 5.97 5.10 8.47
N SER A 126 6.38 4.54 7.32
CA SER A 126 7.75 4.71 6.82
C SER A 126 8.09 6.17 6.49
N VAL A 127 7.13 6.94 5.98
CA VAL A 127 7.31 8.39 5.76
C VAL A 127 7.38 9.15 7.08
N LEU A 128 6.48 8.88 8.02
CA LEU A 128 6.45 9.56 9.33
C LEU A 128 7.67 9.22 10.19
N ASP A 129 8.26 8.02 10.04
CA ASP A 129 9.51 7.63 10.71
C ASP A 129 10.77 8.14 9.98
N GLY A 130 10.62 8.82 8.83
CA GLY A 130 11.75 9.29 8.04
C GLY A 130 12.56 8.18 7.36
N ARG A 131 12.02 6.96 7.22
CA ARG A 131 12.68 5.82 6.57
C ARG A 131 12.76 5.99 5.05
N VAL A 132 11.78 6.68 4.47
CA VAL A 132 11.71 7.04 3.05
C VAL A 132 11.20 8.46 2.87
N ALA A 133 11.67 9.14 1.83
CA ALA A 133 11.28 10.52 1.50
C ALA A 133 10.84 10.61 0.03
N PRO A 134 9.66 10.06 -0.34
CA PRO A 134 9.14 10.20 -1.68
C PRO A 134 8.75 11.66 -1.98
N PRO A 135 8.74 12.09 -3.25
CA PRO A 135 8.26 13.43 -3.60
C PRO A 135 6.77 13.63 -3.27
N ALA A 136 6.01 12.55 -3.18
CA ALA A 136 4.62 12.59 -2.70
C ALA A 136 4.14 11.20 -2.25
N LEU A 137 3.17 11.17 -1.33
CA LEU A 137 2.54 9.97 -0.76
C LEU A 137 1.09 9.85 -1.20
N LEU A 138 0.69 8.67 -1.66
CA LEU A 138 -0.67 8.33 -2.08
C LEU A 138 -1.19 7.22 -1.16
N LEU A 139 -2.26 7.49 -0.43
CA LEU A 139 -2.86 6.54 0.52
C LEU A 139 -4.28 6.20 0.07
N SER A 140 -4.57 4.91 -0.08
CA SER A 140 -5.89 4.38 -0.41
C SER A 140 -6.41 3.52 0.73
N SER A 141 -7.47 3.96 1.40
CA SER A 141 -8.11 3.29 2.53
C SER A 141 -7.10 2.67 3.51
N PRO A 142 -6.10 3.44 4.02
CA PRO A 142 -5.01 2.90 4.81
C PRO A 142 -5.50 2.28 6.13
N ALA A 143 -4.92 1.17 6.56
CA ALA A 143 -5.29 0.42 7.75
C ALA A 143 -4.87 1.13 9.06
N LEU A 144 -5.38 2.34 9.28
CA LEU A 144 -5.05 3.17 10.45
C LEU A 144 -5.88 2.81 11.70
N ARG A 145 -7.04 2.20 11.51
CA ARG A 145 -7.91 1.70 12.57
C ARG A 145 -8.67 0.47 12.07
N SER A 146 -8.82 -0.52 12.92
CA SER A 146 -9.64 -1.69 12.63
C SER A 146 -11.00 -1.60 13.32
N TRP A 147 -11.94 -2.44 12.87
CA TRP A 147 -13.23 -2.65 13.54
C TRP A 147 -13.13 -3.50 14.82
N GLU A 148 -11.93 -4.02 15.12
CA GLU A 148 -11.71 -4.89 16.26
C GLU A 148 -11.93 -4.18 17.60
N SER A 149 -12.49 -4.93 18.55
CA SER A 149 -12.72 -4.42 19.90
C SER A 149 -11.41 -4.16 20.65
N PRO A 150 -11.39 -3.26 21.65
CA PRO A 150 -10.21 -3.05 22.49
C PRO A 150 -9.69 -4.31 23.18
N GLY A 151 -10.59 -5.25 23.50
CA GLY A 151 -10.22 -6.55 24.06
C GLY A 151 -9.45 -7.43 23.08
N MET A 152 -9.91 -7.48 21.82
CA MET A 152 -9.22 -8.23 20.76
C MET A 152 -7.86 -7.61 20.44
N ILE A 153 -7.74 -6.29 20.41
CA ILE A 153 -6.45 -5.59 20.22
C ILE A 153 -5.48 -5.92 21.35
N ARG A 154 -5.95 -5.95 22.61
CA ARG A 154 -5.12 -6.38 23.75
C ARG A 154 -4.68 -7.83 23.64
N LEU A 155 -5.60 -8.72 23.25
CA LEU A 155 -5.30 -10.12 23.05
C LEU A 155 -4.23 -10.32 21.96
N ALA A 156 -4.36 -9.64 20.81
CA ALA A 156 -3.35 -9.68 19.74
C ALA A 156 -1.97 -9.24 20.27
N ARG A 157 -1.91 -8.18 21.08
CA ARG A 157 -0.68 -7.70 21.72
C ARG A 157 -0.05 -8.71 22.67
N VAL A 158 -0.85 -9.41 23.46
CA VAL A 158 -0.35 -10.46 24.37
C VAL A 158 0.15 -11.66 23.54
N LEU A 159 -0.66 -12.10 22.57
CA LEU A 159 -0.29 -13.22 21.70
C LEU A 159 0.95 -12.90 20.83
N SER A 160 1.16 -11.65 20.46
CA SER A 160 2.36 -11.24 19.71
C SER A 160 3.66 -11.50 20.47
N ARG A 161 3.60 -11.59 21.81
CA ARG A 161 4.75 -11.86 22.68
C ARG A 161 4.95 -13.36 22.98
N ILE A 162 3.86 -14.12 23.14
CA ILE A 162 3.91 -15.53 23.59
C ILE A 162 3.76 -16.52 22.43
N ALA A 163 3.00 -16.17 21.40
CA ALA A 163 2.76 -17.00 20.23
C ALA A 163 2.78 -16.14 18.92
N PRO A 164 3.87 -15.41 18.65
CA PRO A 164 3.93 -14.37 17.62
C PRO A 164 3.63 -14.88 16.21
N ASN A 165 3.89 -16.14 15.96
CA ASN A 165 3.80 -16.77 14.65
C ASN A 165 2.59 -17.73 14.52
N LEU A 166 1.66 -17.74 15.49
CA LEU A 166 0.44 -18.55 15.42
C LEU A 166 -0.39 -18.14 14.18
N PRO A 167 -0.68 -19.05 13.23
CA PRO A 167 -1.50 -18.72 12.07
C PRO A 167 -2.98 -18.61 12.46
N LEU A 168 -3.56 -17.45 12.27
CA LEU A 168 -4.97 -17.17 12.53
C LEU A 168 -5.66 -16.78 11.22
N ARG A 169 -6.97 -16.97 11.13
CA ARG A 169 -7.78 -16.41 10.05
C ARG A 169 -7.93 -14.90 10.29
N ASN A 170 -7.77 -14.10 9.24
CA ASN A 170 -7.88 -12.64 9.36
C ASN A 170 -9.32 -12.11 9.51
N GLY A 171 -10.32 -12.96 9.30
CA GLY A 171 -11.74 -12.61 9.51
C GLY A 171 -12.33 -11.56 8.56
N LEU A 172 -11.61 -11.17 7.51
CA LEU A 172 -12.08 -10.14 6.58
C LEU A 172 -13.22 -10.65 5.71
N ASP A 173 -14.28 -9.85 5.60
CA ASP A 173 -15.41 -10.09 4.71
C ASP A 173 -15.09 -9.58 3.30
N PHE A 174 -14.67 -10.50 2.42
CA PHE A 174 -14.27 -10.15 1.06
C PHE A 174 -15.42 -9.63 0.18
N ASP A 175 -16.68 -9.77 0.57
CA ASP A 175 -17.81 -9.14 -0.13
C ASP A 175 -17.81 -7.60 0.04
N LYS A 176 -17.04 -7.09 1.00
CA LYS A 176 -16.81 -5.67 1.24
C LYS A 176 -15.57 -5.10 0.55
N LEU A 177 -14.93 -5.86 -0.33
CA LEU A 177 -13.79 -5.38 -1.13
C LEU A 177 -14.22 -4.34 -2.16
N SER A 178 -15.26 -4.67 -2.94
CA SER A 178 -15.73 -3.87 -4.08
C SER A 178 -17.19 -4.21 -4.39
N HIS A 179 -17.92 -3.28 -4.97
CA HIS A 179 -19.23 -3.53 -5.59
C HIS A 179 -19.11 -4.29 -6.92
N ASP A 180 -17.93 -4.32 -7.54
CA ASP A 180 -17.67 -5.14 -8.72
C ASP A 180 -17.53 -6.62 -8.33
N ARG A 181 -18.59 -7.39 -8.59
CA ARG A 181 -18.64 -8.83 -8.28
C ARG A 181 -17.54 -9.64 -8.96
N GLN A 182 -17.08 -9.20 -10.15
CA GLN A 182 -15.99 -9.88 -10.84
C GLN A 182 -14.67 -9.70 -10.07
N VAL A 183 -14.39 -8.51 -9.55
CA VAL A 183 -13.23 -8.25 -8.70
C VAL A 183 -13.25 -9.14 -7.45
N VAL A 184 -14.41 -9.32 -6.81
CA VAL A 184 -14.56 -10.20 -5.65
C VAL A 184 -14.35 -11.67 -6.02
N ALA A 185 -14.88 -12.10 -7.16
CA ALA A 185 -14.72 -13.47 -7.67
C ALA A 185 -13.26 -13.76 -8.02
N ASP A 186 -12.59 -12.85 -8.73
CA ASP A 186 -11.17 -12.94 -9.08
C ASP A 186 -10.30 -13.01 -7.81
N TYR A 187 -10.59 -12.17 -6.81
CA TYR A 187 -9.89 -12.23 -5.51
C TYR A 187 -10.06 -13.59 -4.84
N ARG A 188 -11.28 -14.15 -4.81
CA ARG A 188 -11.56 -15.44 -4.16
C ARG A 188 -10.87 -16.62 -4.83
N SER A 189 -10.73 -16.59 -6.15
CA SER A 189 -10.10 -17.63 -6.96
C SER A 189 -8.57 -17.49 -7.10
N ASP A 190 -7.99 -16.37 -6.68
CA ASP A 190 -6.57 -16.09 -6.83
C ASP A 190 -5.73 -17.00 -5.93
N PRO A 191 -4.85 -17.86 -6.48
CA PRO A 191 -4.04 -18.79 -5.70
C PRO A 191 -2.93 -18.10 -4.88
N LEU A 192 -2.58 -16.84 -5.19
CA LEU A 192 -1.54 -16.08 -4.50
C LEU A 192 -2.09 -15.31 -3.29
N ARG A 193 -3.42 -15.21 -3.17
CA ARG A 193 -4.05 -14.58 -2.01
C ARG A 193 -4.09 -15.55 -0.82
N HIS A 194 -4.23 -15.00 0.39
CA HIS A 194 -4.47 -15.80 1.59
C HIS A 194 -5.34 -15.07 2.62
N GLY A 195 -6.01 -15.83 3.47
CA GLY A 195 -6.81 -15.30 4.60
C GLY A 195 -6.10 -15.46 5.96
N TRP A 196 -4.77 -15.46 6.00
CA TRP A 196 -3.99 -15.69 7.22
C TRP A 196 -3.40 -14.40 7.75
N ILE A 197 -3.30 -14.31 9.08
CA ILE A 197 -2.59 -13.27 9.83
C ILE A 197 -1.95 -13.90 11.06
N THR A 198 -0.80 -13.41 11.47
CA THR A 198 -0.20 -13.81 12.75
C THR A 198 -0.42 -12.72 13.80
N PRO A 199 -0.38 -13.07 15.11
CA PRO A 199 -0.50 -12.08 16.18
C PRO A 199 0.51 -10.93 16.08
N ARG A 200 1.75 -11.22 15.61
CA ARG A 200 2.77 -10.18 15.40
C ARG A 200 2.37 -9.20 14.32
N LEU A 201 1.84 -9.67 13.18
CA LEU A 201 1.36 -8.80 12.12
C LEU A 201 0.11 -8.01 12.56
N ALA A 202 -0.81 -8.64 13.29
CA ALA A 202 -1.99 -7.96 13.83
C ALA A 202 -1.59 -6.83 14.82
N ASP A 203 -0.67 -7.12 15.74
CA ASP A 203 -0.14 -6.11 16.69
C ASP A 203 0.57 -4.97 15.96
N PHE A 204 1.36 -5.26 14.92
CA PHE A 204 1.94 -4.23 14.05
C PHE A 204 0.86 -3.32 13.47
N ILE A 205 -0.19 -3.89 12.85
CA ILE A 205 -1.26 -3.10 12.23
C ILE A 205 -1.94 -2.20 13.29
N PHE A 206 -2.29 -2.74 14.44
CA PHE A 206 -3.00 -1.97 15.47
C PHE A 206 -2.12 -0.90 16.12
N ARG A 207 -0.88 -1.24 16.45
CA ARG A 207 0.09 -0.35 17.08
C ARG A 207 0.46 0.81 16.14
N ASP A 208 0.86 0.47 14.92
CA ASP A 208 1.40 1.48 14.00
C ASP A 208 0.30 2.29 13.33
N GLY A 209 -0.92 1.75 13.19
CA GLY A 209 -2.10 2.53 12.84
C GLY A 209 -2.37 3.65 13.85
N ALA A 210 -2.36 3.32 15.14
CA ALA A 210 -2.52 4.30 16.20
C ALA A 210 -1.36 5.33 16.23
N ARG A 211 -0.12 4.90 15.99
CA ARG A 211 1.06 5.79 15.90
C ARG A 211 0.96 6.72 14.69
N CYS A 212 0.54 6.24 13.51
CA CYS A 212 0.32 7.11 12.36
C CYS A 212 -0.68 8.22 12.67
N ILE A 213 -1.80 7.89 13.35
CA ILE A 213 -2.78 8.90 13.77
C ILE A 213 -2.15 9.87 14.79
N ALA A 214 -1.35 9.37 15.74
CA ALA A 214 -0.72 10.22 16.76
C ALA A 214 0.25 11.24 16.14
N ASP A 215 1.05 10.80 15.17
CA ASP A 215 2.12 11.57 14.54
C ASP A 215 1.67 12.34 13.27
N ALA A 216 0.40 12.27 12.89
CA ALA A 216 -0.10 12.83 11.63
C ALA A 216 0.18 14.33 11.44
N ALA A 217 0.30 15.11 12.52
CA ALA A 217 0.62 16.53 12.49
C ALA A 217 2.04 16.81 11.93
N THR A 218 2.94 15.82 11.99
CA THR A 218 4.32 15.92 11.49
C THR A 218 4.46 15.45 10.04
N LEU A 219 3.36 15.25 9.31
CA LEU A 219 3.40 14.80 7.91
C LEU A 219 4.30 15.72 7.07
N PRO A 220 5.43 15.23 6.50
CA PRO A 220 6.48 16.12 6.01
C PRO A 220 6.36 16.47 4.52
N LEU A 221 5.45 15.83 3.77
CA LEU A 221 5.43 15.91 2.30
C LEU A 221 4.00 15.84 1.73
N PRO A 222 3.79 16.33 0.50
CA PRO A 222 2.48 16.31 -0.15
C PRO A 222 1.85 14.92 -0.14
N THR A 223 0.67 14.81 0.44
CA THR A 223 -0.02 13.54 0.63
C THR A 223 -1.46 13.61 0.13
N LEU A 224 -1.87 12.64 -0.69
CA LEU A 224 -3.26 12.40 -1.05
C LEU A 224 -3.81 11.22 -0.27
N LEU A 225 -4.87 11.44 0.49
CA LEU A 225 -5.60 10.41 1.21
C LEU A 225 -6.97 10.19 0.57
N LEU A 226 -7.16 9.03 -0.06
CA LEU A 226 -8.41 8.56 -0.63
C LEU A 226 -9.03 7.53 0.32
N VAL A 227 -10.28 7.70 0.71
CA VAL A 227 -10.94 6.88 1.73
C VAL A 227 -12.29 6.39 1.25
N ALA A 228 -12.50 5.09 1.28
CA ALA A 228 -13.81 4.48 1.20
C ALA A 228 -14.56 4.73 2.53
N ASP A 229 -15.73 5.34 2.47
CA ASP A 229 -16.46 5.69 3.68
C ASP A 229 -17.48 4.60 4.09
N SER A 230 -17.84 3.72 3.15
CA SER A 230 -18.58 2.47 3.38
C SER A 230 -17.65 1.25 3.53
N ASP A 231 -16.41 1.46 3.98
CA ASP A 231 -15.41 0.43 4.16
C ASP A 231 -15.78 -0.54 5.29
N GLY A 232 -15.98 -1.81 4.95
CA GLY A 232 -16.27 -2.87 5.92
C GLY A 232 -15.04 -3.65 6.40
N LEU A 233 -13.83 -3.35 5.86
CA LEU A 233 -12.59 -4.03 6.21
C LEU A 233 -11.72 -3.19 7.15
N VAL A 234 -11.67 -1.89 6.92
CA VAL A 234 -10.91 -0.92 7.71
C VAL A 234 -11.89 0.14 8.23
N ASP A 235 -11.77 0.52 9.51
CA ASP A 235 -12.61 1.58 10.08
C ASP A 235 -12.20 2.96 9.53
N PRO A 236 -13.02 3.62 8.69
CA PRO A 236 -12.70 4.93 8.11
C PRO A 236 -12.56 6.04 9.16
N ALA A 237 -13.01 5.82 10.40
CA ALA A 237 -12.79 6.75 11.51
C ALA A 237 -11.29 6.94 11.82
N GLY A 238 -10.44 5.94 11.52
CA GLY A 238 -8.99 6.07 11.60
C GLY A 238 -8.44 7.10 10.62
N SER A 239 -8.85 7.01 9.36
CA SER A 239 -8.48 7.97 8.32
C SER A 239 -9.02 9.37 8.59
N ARG A 240 -10.23 9.50 9.15
CA ARG A 240 -10.78 10.78 9.60
C ARG A 240 -9.97 11.39 10.76
N ALA A 241 -9.53 10.56 11.72
CA ALA A 241 -8.69 11.02 12.83
C ALA A 241 -7.31 11.47 12.34
N PHE A 242 -6.69 10.71 11.43
CA PHE A 242 -5.45 11.08 10.77
C PHE A 242 -5.60 12.42 10.03
N ALA A 243 -6.65 12.57 9.20
CA ALA A 243 -6.89 13.78 8.44
C ALA A 243 -7.06 15.02 9.33
N ARG A 244 -7.81 14.91 10.42
CA ARG A 244 -7.96 16.03 11.38
C ARG A 244 -6.64 16.47 11.99
N LYS A 245 -5.77 15.53 12.37
CA LYS A 245 -4.46 15.87 12.95
C LYS A 245 -3.47 16.38 11.92
N ALA A 246 -3.44 15.77 10.74
CA ALA A 246 -2.56 16.20 9.65
C ALA A 246 -2.95 17.55 9.03
N ALA A 247 -4.11 18.11 9.34
CA ALA A 247 -4.54 19.40 8.81
C ALA A 247 -3.53 20.53 9.11
N SER A 248 -2.88 20.48 10.28
CA SER A 248 -1.86 21.46 10.69
C SER A 248 -0.56 21.39 9.88
N SER A 249 -0.26 20.27 9.22
CA SER A 249 0.94 20.12 8.38
C SER A 249 0.86 20.93 7.07
N GLY A 250 -0.35 21.23 6.60
CA GLY A 250 -0.57 21.84 5.29
C GLY A 250 -0.29 20.91 4.09
N GLN A 251 0.12 19.67 4.33
CA GLN A 251 0.56 18.72 3.29
C GLN A 251 -0.54 17.79 2.80
N LEU A 252 -1.67 17.71 3.52
CA LEU A 252 -2.67 16.68 3.27
C LEU A 252 -3.84 17.19 2.39
N THR A 253 -4.11 16.47 1.31
CA THR A 253 -5.36 16.54 0.56
C THR A 253 -6.17 15.27 0.82
N THR A 254 -7.45 15.40 1.16
CA THR A 254 -8.33 14.26 1.44
C THR A 254 -9.51 14.19 0.49
N ARG A 255 -9.95 12.95 0.17
CA ARG A 255 -11.21 12.67 -0.53
C ARG A 255 -11.86 11.45 0.12
N PHE A 256 -13.10 11.64 0.59
CA PHE A 256 -13.94 10.57 1.14
C PHE A 256 -15.04 10.24 0.14
N PHE A 257 -15.22 8.94 -0.13
CA PHE A 257 -16.21 8.41 -1.08
C PHE A 257 -17.29 7.68 -0.28
N SER A 258 -18.44 8.32 -0.09
CA SER A 258 -19.49 7.92 0.85
C SER A 258 -20.07 6.53 0.62
N THR A 259 -20.08 6.05 -0.63
CA THR A 259 -20.73 4.79 -1.01
C THR A 259 -19.77 3.70 -1.43
N LEU A 260 -18.47 4.01 -1.58
CA LEU A 260 -17.50 3.05 -2.11
C LEU A 260 -17.02 2.09 -1.03
N TYR A 261 -16.65 0.87 -1.46
CA TYR A 261 -16.04 -0.16 -0.65
C TYR A 261 -14.51 -0.04 -0.66
N HIS A 262 -13.85 -0.95 0.05
CA HIS A 262 -12.44 -0.87 0.43
C HIS A 262 -11.46 -0.63 -0.73
N GLU A 263 -11.60 -1.38 -1.83
CA GLU A 263 -10.68 -1.35 -2.97
C GLU A 263 -11.05 -0.27 -4.00
N LEU A 264 -10.83 1.00 -3.67
CA LEU A 264 -11.19 2.16 -4.48
C LEU A 264 -10.75 2.07 -5.95
N PHE A 265 -9.57 1.50 -6.23
CA PHE A 265 -9.03 1.36 -7.59
C PHE A 265 -9.61 0.17 -8.36
N ASN A 266 -10.31 -0.73 -7.67
CA ASN A 266 -10.98 -1.89 -8.23
C ASN A 266 -12.50 -1.80 -8.06
N GLU A 267 -13.03 -0.62 -7.73
CA GLU A 267 -14.47 -0.42 -7.52
C GLU A 267 -15.24 -0.48 -8.85
N ALA A 268 -16.55 -0.72 -8.78
CA ALA A 268 -17.44 -0.66 -9.91
C ALA A 268 -17.52 0.77 -10.47
N GLU A 269 -17.82 0.89 -11.77
CA GLU A 269 -18.12 2.21 -12.35
C GLU A 269 -19.51 2.71 -11.89
N PRO A 270 -19.68 4.02 -11.71
CA PRO A 270 -18.74 5.12 -12.00
C PRO A 270 -17.75 5.42 -10.84
N GLY A 271 -17.80 4.68 -9.74
CA GLY A 271 -17.02 4.95 -8.53
C GLY A 271 -15.53 4.94 -8.81
N ARG A 272 -15.01 3.92 -9.49
CA ARG A 272 -13.59 3.83 -9.88
C ARG A 272 -13.15 5.03 -10.72
N GLY A 273 -13.97 5.43 -11.70
CA GLY A 273 -13.70 6.60 -12.54
C GLY A 273 -13.57 7.88 -11.72
N GLN A 274 -14.43 8.08 -10.72
CA GLN A 274 -14.34 9.23 -9.80
C GLN A 274 -13.04 9.22 -8.98
N VAL A 275 -12.64 8.06 -8.45
CA VAL A 275 -11.37 7.91 -7.71
C VAL A 275 -10.17 8.25 -8.59
N LEU A 276 -10.12 7.69 -9.80
CA LEU A 276 -9.02 7.92 -10.74
C LEU A 276 -8.96 9.37 -11.24
N MET A 277 -10.09 10.05 -11.37
CA MET A 277 -10.16 11.47 -11.68
C MET A 277 -9.56 12.31 -10.56
N GLN A 278 -9.93 12.07 -9.29
CA GLN A 278 -9.34 12.77 -8.14
C GLN A 278 -7.83 12.56 -8.04
N LEU A 279 -7.36 11.35 -8.32
CA LEU A 279 -5.93 11.04 -8.37
C LEU A 279 -5.23 11.82 -9.50
N ALA A 280 -5.81 11.84 -10.71
CA ALA A 280 -5.25 12.56 -11.86
C ALA A 280 -5.15 14.07 -11.59
N ASP A 281 -6.21 14.68 -11.08
CA ASP A 281 -6.28 16.09 -10.75
C ASP A 281 -5.23 16.48 -9.70
N TRP A 282 -5.05 15.63 -8.69
CA TRP A 282 -4.06 15.89 -7.65
C TRP A 282 -2.63 15.77 -8.19
N LEU A 283 -2.32 14.73 -8.96
CA LEU A 283 -1.01 14.55 -9.61
C LEU A 283 -0.67 15.70 -10.56
N GLY A 284 -1.65 16.22 -11.30
CA GLY A 284 -1.49 17.38 -12.18
C GLY A 284 -1.04 18.62 -11.42
N ARG A 285 -1.60 18.88 -10.23
CA ARG A 285 -1.21 20.01 -9.37
C ARG A 285 0.22 19.87 -8.83
N GLN A 286 0.65 18.66 -8.44
CA GLN A 286 2.02 18.44 -7.97
C GLN A 286 3.06 18.74 -9.06
N THR A 287 2.78 18.34 -10.30
CA THR A 287 3.69 18.58 -11.44
C THR A 287 3.85 20.07 -11.75
N LEU A 288 2.81 20.87 -11.56
CA LEU A 288 2.85 22.33 -11.77
C LEU A 288 3.62 23.06 -10.65
N SER A 289 3.53 22.56 -9.41
CA SER A 289 4.26 23.11 -8.25
C SER A 289 5.78 22.90 -8.36
N ALA A 290 6.21 21.75 -8.89
CA ALA A 290 7.62 21.39 -9.02
C ALA A 290 8.35 22.16 -10.17
N ARG A 291 7.61 22.85 -11.04
CA ARG A 291 8.17 23.65 -12.16
C ARG A 291 8.31 25.15 -11.85
N ARG A 292 7.88 25.57 -10.68
CA ARG A 292 8.04 26.95 -10.16
C ARG A 292 9.19 27.02 -9.16
#